data_fb1110b5e60cf932d8321bedd1642feb
#
_entry.id   fb1110b5e60cf932d8321bedd1642feb
#
_cell.length_a   1.000
_cell.length_b   1.000
_cell.length_c   1.000
_cell.angle_alpha   90.00
_cell.angle_beta   90.00
_cell.angle_gamma   90.00
#
_symmetry.space_group_name_H-M   'P 1'
#
loop_
_entity.id
_entity.type
_entity.pdbx_description
1 polymer ?
#
loop_
_entity_poly.entity_id
_entity_poly.type
_entity_poly.pdbx_seq_one_letter_code
_entity_poly.pdbx_strand_id
1 'polypeptide(L)'
;MFFINYYMHNLNVQLLGPLSFISTLNELKLFLKFNPLSENLHDNPSVILFHIDALNDKKQQDYISRNNCIKICVGNKKRISDDYDAKLELPATLKEINSVVESTAAKKKFSKNSSIQVKSYLLNKNEKKLSKSNIFIILTEKEVQLLELF
;
A
#
# COMPACT_ATOMS: atom_id res chain seq x y z
N MET A 1 -7.89 -13.81 15.13
CA MET A 1 -8.08 -14.22 13.72
C MET A 1 -9.30 -13.60 13.07
N PHE A 2 -10.41 -13.53 13.78
CA PHE A 2 -11.64 -12.88 13.31
C PHE A 2 -11.40 -11.43 12.91
N PHE A 3 -10.63 -10.69 13.68
CA PHE A 3 -10.37 -9.27 13.44
C PHE A 3 -9.54 -9.01 12.19
N ILE A 4 -8.59 -9.87 11.86
CA ILE A 4 -7.74 -9.71 10.68
C ILE A 4 -8.58 -9.89 9.41
N ASN A 5 -9.42 -10.93 9.35
CA ASN A 5 -10.29 -11.17 8.20
C ASN A 5 -11.28 -10.02 8.00
N TYR A 6 -11.88 -9.54 9.08
CA TYR A 6 -12.82 -8.42 9.03
C TYR A 6 -12.14 -7.15 8.49
N TYR A 7 -10.94 -6.85 8.98
CA TYR A 7 -10.17 -5.69 8.55
C TYR A 7 -9.82 -5.77 7.05
N MET A 8 -9.37 -6.92 6.58
CA MET A 8 -8.98 -7.09 5.18
C MET A 8 -10.17 -7.02 4.22
N HIS A 9 -11.34 -7.51 4.62
CA HIS A 9 -12.56 -7.40 3.82
C HIS A 9 -13.04 -5.96 3.65
N ASN A 10 -12.65 -5.05 4.55
CA ASN A 10 -12.97 -3.64 4.46
C ASN A 10 -11.94 -2.82 3.69
N LEU A 11 -10.86 -3.45 3.23
CA LEU A 11 -9.83 -2.77 2.47
C LEU A 11 -10.28 -2.63 1.01
N ASN A 12 -10.49 -1.39 0.59
CA ASN A 12 -10.91 -1.07 -0.78
C ASN A 12 -9.69 -0.99 -1.69
N VAL A 13 -9.65 -1.84 -2.69
CA VAL A 13 -8.54 -1.94 -3.64
C VAL A 13 -9.04 -1.62 -5.03
N GLN A 14 -8.59 -0.50 -5.59
CA GLN A 14 -8.92 -0.12 -6.96
C GLN A 14 -8.09 -0.95 -7.93
N LEU A 15 -8.77 -1.65 -8.85
CA LEU A 15 -8.14 -2.44 -9.89
C LEU A 15 -8.00 -1.62 -11.16
N LEU A 16 -6.81 -1.62 -11.76
CA LEU A 16 -6.54 -0.97 -13.04
C LEU A 16 -5.73 -1.89 -13.94
N GLY A 17 -5.94 -1.77 -15.23
CA GLY A 17 -5.21 -2.56 -16.21
C GLY A 17 -6.08 -3.07 -17.32
N PRO A 18 -5.60 -4.07 -18.11
CA PRO A 18 -6.38 -4.69 -19.17
C PRO A 18 -7.65 -5.35 -18.64
N LEU A 19 -8.67 -5.41 -19.51
CA LEU A 19 -9.95 -6.02 -19.14
C LEU A 19 -9.80 -7.46 -18.67
N SER A 20 -8.89 -8.23 -19.26
CA SER A 20 -8.63 -9.62 -18.87
C SER A 20 -8.13 -9.72 -17.41
N PHE A 21 -7.27 -8.80 -17.01
CA PHE A 21 -6.76 -8.73 -15.64
C PHE A 21 -7.88 -8.42 -14.65
N ILE A 22 -8.67 -7.38 -14.94
CA ILE A 22 -9.77 -6.94 -14.08
C ILE A 22 -10.86 -8.02 -13.99
N SER A 23 -11.23 -8.62 -15.11
CA SER A 23 -12.26 -9.68 -15.16
C SER A 23 -11.84 -10.89 -14.34
N THR A 24 -10.59 -11.32 -14.46
CA THR A 24 -10.07 -12.46 -13.71
C THR A 24 -10.17 -12.24 -12.21
N LEU A 25 -9.76 -11.05 -11.75
CA LEU A 25 -9.84 -10.74 -10.33
C LEU A 25 -11.29 -10.63 -9.84
N ASN A 26 -12.19 -10.09 -10.65
CA ASN A 26 -13.61 -10.03 -10.31
C ASN A 26 -14.24 -11.42 -10.20
N GLU A 27 -13.85 -12.36 -11.05
CA GLU A 27 -14.30 -13.75 -10.96
C GLU A 27 -13.84 -14.43 -9.66
N LEU A 28 -12.69 -14.00 -9.16
CA LEU A 28 -12.10 -14.54 -7.91
C LEU A 28 -12.53 -13.74 -6.67
N LYS A 29 -13.47 -12.83 -6.80
CA LYS A 29 -13.87 -11.89 -5.73
C LYS A 29 -14.16 -12.57 -4.40
N LEU A 30 -14.81 -13.73 -4.40
CA LEU A 30 -15.16 -14.44 -3.17
C LEU A 30 -13.94 -14.99 -2.42
N PHE A 31 -12.83 -15.17 -3.11
CA PHE A 31 -11.60 -15.72 -2.55
C PHE A 31 -10.57 -14.63 -2.21
N LEU A 32 -10.84 -13.38 -2.63
CA LEU A 32 -9.96 -12.26 -2.30
C LEU A 32 -10.23 -11.79 -0.88
N LYS A 33 -9.17 -11.45 -0.16
CA LYS A 33 -9.25 -10.96 1.22
C LYS A 33 -9.36 -9.43 1.28
N PHE A 34 -9.78 -8.81 0.19
CA PHE A 34 -10.01 -7.37 0.08
C PHE A 34 -11.20 -7.12 -0.83
N ASN A 35 -11.70 -5.88 -0.82
CA ASN A 35 -12.84 -5.49 -1.66
C ASN A 35 -12.35 -4.90 -2.98
N PRO A 36 -12.46 -5.63 -4.11
CA PRO A 36 -12.01 -5.10 -5.40
C PRO A 36 -13.01 -4.08 -5.97
N LEU A 37 -12.50 -2.94 -6.42
CA LEU A 37 -13.26 -1.88 -7.07
C LEU A 37 -12.80 -1.79 -8.52
N SER A 38 -13.70 -1.97 -9.48
CA SER A 38 -13.31 -2.06 -10.89
C SER A 38 -14.18 -1.27 -11.87
N GLU A 39 -15.40 -0.89 -11.49
CA GLU A 39 -16.34 -0.27 -12.43
C GLU A 39 -16.05 1.21 -12.65
N ASN A 40 -15.74 1.95 -11.60
CA ASN A 40 -15.45 3.38 -11.66
C ASN A 40 -14.18 3.70 -10.89
N LEU A 41 -13.55 4.82 -11.24
CA LEU A 41 -12.39 5.31 -10.49
C LEU A 41 -12.87 5.98 -9.21
N HIS A 42 -12.62 5.33 -8.09
CA HIS A 42 -13.02 5.83 -6.78
C HIS A 42 -12.04 6.88 -6.26
N ASP A 43 -12.58 7.90 -5.59
CA ASP A 43 -11.77 8.87 -4.89
C ASP A 43 -11.22 8.21 -3.60
N ASN A 44 -9.92 8.40 -3.36
CA ASN A 44 -9.25 7.92 -2.13
C ASN A 44 -9.39 6.41 -1.85
N PRO A 45 -9.02 5.53 -2.80
CA PRO A 45 -8.95 4.10 -2.48
C PRO A 45 -7.83 3.85 -1.47
N SER A 46 -7.95 2.78 -0.69
CA SER A 46 -6.90 2.38 0.26
C SER A 46 -5.65 1.90 -0.48
N VAL A 47 -5.86 1.14 -1.55
CA VAL A 47 -4.79 0.55 -2.36
C VAL A 47 -5.18 0.66 -3.84
N ILE A 48 -4.19 0.90 -4.68
CA ILE A 48 -4.32 0.73 -6.13
C ILE A 48 -3.49 -0.48 -6.52
N LEU A 49 -4.16 -1.52 -7.01
CA LEU A 49 -3.54 -2.72 -7.56
C LEU A 49 -3.66 -2.63 -9.08
N PHE A 50 -2.58 -2.35 -9.77
CA PHE A 50 -2.62 -2.09 -11.19
C PHE A 50 -1.65 -2.96 -11.98
N HIS A 51 -2.09 -3.43 -13.14
CA HIS A 51 -1.22 -4.10 -14.10
C HIS A 51 -0.34 -3.05 -14.79
N ILE A 52 0.89 -3.42 -15.10
CA ILE A 52 1.87 -2.50 -15.71
C ILE A 52 1.32 -1.84 -16.99
N ASP A 53 0.47 -2.52 -17.74
CA ASP A 53 -0.12 -1.98 -18.96
C ASP A 53 -1.09 -0.81 -18.70
N ALA A 54 -1.54 -0.62 -17.47
CA ALA A 54 -2.34 0.55 -17.09
C ALA A 54 -1.58 1.86 -17.31
N LEU A 55 -0.27 1.82 -17.24
CA LEU A 55 0.58 2.99 -17.46
C LEU A 55 0.58 3.47 -18.91
N ASN A 56 0.11 2.65 -19.85
CA ASN A 56 -0.02 3.02 -21.26
C ASN A 56 -1.32 3.81 -21.55
N ASP A 57 -2.26 3.79 -20.62
CA ASP A 57 -3.49 4.58 -20.69
C ASP A 57 -3.31 5.85 -19.85
N LYS A 58 -3.36 7.00 -20.49
CA LYS A 58 -3.12 8.28 -19.84
C LYS A 58 -4.06 8.54 -18.65
N LYS A 59 -5.34 8.19 -18.80
CA LYS A 59 -6.34 8.36 -17.74
C LYS A 59 -6.00 7.54 -16.50
N GLN A 60 -5.62 6.28 -16.69
CA GLN A 60 -5.23 5.41 -15.59
C GLN A 60 -3.89 5.84 -14.98
N GLN A 61 -2.94 6.23 -15.81
CA GLN A 61 -1.65 6.74 -15.35
C GLN A 61 -1.83 8.00 -14.48
N ASP A 62 -2.65 8.94 -14.93
CA ASP A 62 -2.93 10.17 -14.17
C ASP A 62 -3.60 9.85 -12.83
N TYR A 63 -4.54 8.90 -12.83
CA TYR A 63 -5.20 8.47 -11.61
C TYR A 63 -4.20 7.88 -10.61
N ILE A 64 -3.30 7.02 -11.06
CA ILE A 64 -2.26 6.43 -10.21
C ILE A 64 -1.35 7.53 -9.63
N SER A 65 -0.96 8.49 -10.45
CA SER A 65 -0.03 9.55 -10.05
C SER A 65 -0.62 10.52 -9.04
N ARG A 66 -1.91 10.87 -9.19
CA ARG A 66 -2.55 11.88 -8.33
C ARG A 66 -3.03 11.34 -6.98
N ASN A 67 -3.22 10.03 -6.85
CA ASN A 67 -3.69 9.45 -5.59
C ASN A 67 -2.51 9.12 -4.68
N ASN A 68 -2.56 9.63 -3.46
CA ASN A 68 -1.55 9.38 -2.45
C ASN A 68 -1.97 8.20 -1.57
N CYS A 69 -1.90 7.00 -2.12
CA CYS A 69 -2.26 5.76 -1.45
C CYS A 69 -1.22 4.68 -1.73
N ILE A 70 -1.46 3.49 -1.19
CA ILE A 70 -0.59 2.33 -1.45
C ILE A 70 -0.72 1.92 -2.91
N LYS A 71 0.40 1.72 -3.59
CA LYS A 71 0.44 1.36 -5.01
C LYS A 71 1.20 0.06 -5.20
N ILE A 72 0.51 -0.94 -5.76
CA ILE A 72 1.08 -2.25 -6.04
C ILE A 72 1.04 -2.49 -7.53
N CYS A 73 2.21 -2.68 -8.15
CA CYS A 73 2.34 -2.92 -9.58
C CYS A 73 2.42 -4.42 -9.87
N VAL A 74 1.62 -4.87 -10.83
CA VAL A 74 1.54 -6.27 -11.24
C VAL A 74 2.03 -6.40 -12.67
N GLY A 75 2.87 -7.38 -12.94
CA GLY A 75 3.36 -7.62 -14.29
C GLY A 75 4.59 -8.49 -14.35
N ASN A 76 5.28 -8.42 -15.48
CA ASN A 76 6.53 -9.13 -15.66
C ASN A 76 7.65 -8.43 -14.88
N LYS A 77 8.46 -9.20 -14.18
CA LYS A 77 9.57 -8.71 -13.34
C LYS A 77 10.48 -7.69 -14.04
N LYS A 78 10.75 -7.89 -15.34
CA LYS A 78 11.65 -7.02 -16.11
C LYS A 78 11.04 -5.64 -16.40
N ARG A 79 9.72 -5.51 -16.32
CA ARG A 79 8.99 -4.26 -16.66
C ARG A 79 8.63 -3.42 -15.46
N ILE A 80 8.67 -4.01 -14.27
CA ILE A 80 8.21 -3.33 -13.05
C ILE A 80 9.33 -2.50 -12.45
N SER A 81 9.07 -1.21 -12.27
CA SER A 81 9.96 -0.26 -11.61
C SER A 81 9.90 -0.44 -10.08
N ASP A 82 10.94 0.00 -9.38
CA ASP A 82 11.01 -0.02 -7.92
C ASP A 82 10.29 1.17 -7.25
N ASP A 83 9.62 2.01 -8.03
CA ASP A 83 9.00 3.26 -7.55
C ASP A 83 7.69 3.05 -6.76
N TYR A 84 7.18 1.83 -6.70
CA TYR A 84 5.91 1.51 -6.07
C TYR A 84 6.09 0.83 -4.72
N ASP A 85 5.04 0.83 -3.89
CA ASP A 85 5.10 0.26 -2.54
C ASP A 85 5.35 -1.24 -2.55
N ALA A 86 4.86 -1.95 -3.55
CA ALA A 86 5.12 -3.38 -3.74
C ALA A 86 4.98 -3.78 -5.21
N LYS A 87 5.48 -4.95 -5.51
CA LYS A 87 5.43 -5.57 -6.84
C LYS A 87 4.88 -6.97 -6.74
N LEU A 88 4.10 -7.37 -7.74
CA LEU A 88 3.63 -8.74 -7.87
C LEU A 88 3.98 -9.25 -9.25
N GLU A 89 4.83 -10.27 -9.30
CA GLU A 89 5.27 -10.87 -10.56
C GLU A 89 4.25 -11.90 -11.05
N LEU A 90 3.89 -11.80 -12.33
CA LEU A 90 3.00 -12.78 -12.95
C LEU A 90 3.80 -13.89 -13.64
N PRO A 91 3.30 -15.14 -13.66
CA PRO A 91 2.02 -15.57 -13.09
C PRO A 91 2.05 -15.62 -11.56
N ALA A 92 0.91 -15.34 -10.93
CA ALA A 92 0.78 -15.32 -9.48
C ALA A 92 -0.40 -16.17 -9.03
N THR A 93 -0.27 -16.79 -7.86
CA THR A 93 -1.36 -17.55 -7.23
C THR A 93 -2.28 -16.60 -6.47
N LEU A 94 -3.49 -17.06 -6.17
CA LEU A 94 -4.44 -16.31 -5.34
C LEU A 94 -3.85 -15.99 -3.96
N LYS A 95 -3.11 -16.94 -3.39
CA LYS A 95 -2.42 -16.76 -2.12
C LYS A 95 -1.39 -15.63 -2.18
N GLU A 96 -0.64 -15.55 -3.27
CA GLU A 96 0.36 -14.50 -3.47
C GLU A 96 -0.29 -13.12 -3.62
N ILE A 97 -1.42 -13.04 -4.35
CA ILE A 97 -2.17 -11.80 -4.52
C ILE A 97 -2.67 -11.30 -3.16
N ASN A 98 -3.32 -12.16 -2.39
CA ASN A 98 -3.82 -11.79 -1.07
C ASN A 98 -2.68 -11.42 -0.12
N SER A 99 -1.58 -12.15 -0.16
CA SER A 99 -0.42 -11.93 0.70
C SER A 99 0.26 -10.59 0.43
N VAL A 100 0.44 -10.21 -0.83
CA VAL A 100 1.10 -8.95 -1.17
C VAL A 100 0.24 -7.75 -0.78
N VAL A 101 -1.07 -7.82 -0.99
CA VAL A 101 -1.99 -6.74 -0.59
C VAL A 101 -2.01 -6.61 0.94
N GLU A 102 -2.17 -7.72 1.64
CA GLU A 102 -2.23 -7.77 3.09
C GLU A 102 -0.94 -7.25 3.74
N SER A 103 0.21 -7.76 3.32
CA SER A 103 1.50 -7.37 3.91
C SER A 103 1.86 -5.92 3.63
N THR A 104 1.57 -5.42 2.43
CA THR A 104 1.86 -4.04 2.06
C THR A 104 0.97 -3.07 2.83
N ALA A 105 -0.32 -3.38 2.96
CA ALA A 105 -1.25 -2.56 3.73
C ALA A 105 -0.88 -2.52 5.22
N ALA A 106 -0.53 -3.67 5.79
CA ALA A 106 -0.11 -3.77 7.20
C ALA A 106 1.18 -3.00 7.46
N LYS A 107 2.15 -3.13 6.57
CA LYS A 107 3.44 -2.43 6.67
C LYS A 107 3.28 -0.92 6.60
N LYS A 108 2.46 -0.42 5.69
CA LYS A 108 2.19 1.01 5.55
C LYS A 108 1.47 1.56 6.77
N LYS A 109 0.47 0.86 7.28
CA LYS A 109 -0.25 1.22 8.50
C LYS A 109 0.68 1.28 9.71
N PHE A 110 1.55 0.28 9.85
CA PHE A 110 2.53 0.22 10.93
C PHE A 110 3.48 1.41 10.89
N SER A 111 4.04 1.74 9.72
CA SER A 111 4.92 2.89 9.54
C SER A 111 4.23 4.20 9.89
N LYS A 112 2.98 4.37 9.45
CA LYS A 112 2.18 5.57 9.73
C LYS A 112 1.91 5.72 11.23
N ASN A 113 1.56 4.63 11.91
CA ASN A 113 1.26 4.65 13.35
C ASN A 113 2.52 4.80 14.22
N SER A 114 3.69 4.44 13.70
CA SER A 114 4.95 4.54 14.44
C SER A 114 5.63 5.91 14.32
N SER A 115 5.11 6.81 13.48
CA SER A 115 5.66 8.14 13.27
C SER A 115 4.79 9.20 13.94
N ILE A 116 5.39 10.04 14.78
CA ILE A 116 4.72 11.11 15.50
C ILE A 116 5.42 12.43 15.19
N GLN A 117 4.62 13.47 14.90
CA GLN A 117 5.12 14.83 14.72
C GLN A 117 5.32 15.49 16.09
N VAL A 118 6.55 15.87 16.42
CA VAL A 118 6.88 16.61 17.66
C VAL A 118 7.45 17.97 17.25
N LYS A 119 6.62 19.00 17.26
CA LYS A 119 6.95 20.34 16.75
C LYS A 119 7.43 20.24 15.29
N SER A 120 8.64 20.66 14.97
CA SER A 120 9.21 20.56 13.61
C SER A 120 9.98 19.26 13.38
N TYR A 121 9.95 18.34 14.33
CA TYR A 121 10.66 17.06 14.27
C TYR A 121 9.69 15.91 14.00
N LEU A 122 10.17 14.87 13.31
CA LEU A 122 9.44 13.62 13.12
C LEU A 122 10.10 12.53 13.96
N LEU A 123 9.31 11.96 14.88
CA LEU A 123 9.76 10.86 15.73
C LEU A 123 9.29 9.52 15.16
N ASN A 124 10.22 8.64 14.79
CA ASN A 124 9.91 7.27 14.40
C ASN A 124 10.17 6.35 15.60
N LYS A 125 9.11 5.84 16.21
CA LYS A 125 9.19 5.01 17.42
C LYS A 125 9.85 3.65 17.16
N ASN A 126 9.68 3.08 15.98
CA ASN A 126 10.25 1.78 15.65
C ASN A 126 11.77 1.86 15.49
N GLU A 127 12.24 2.87 14.81
CA GLU A 127 13.67 3.09 14.59
C GLU A 127 14.33 3.87 15.72
N LYS A 128 13.54 4.38 16.69
CA LYS A 128 13.99 5.23 17.78
C LYS A 128 14.80 6.41 17.24
N LYS A 129 14.24 7.07 16.24
CA LYS A 129 14.92 8.09 15.44
C LYS A 129 14.13 9.38 15.44
N LEU A 130 14.79 10.48 15.78
CA LEU A 130 14.24 11.82 15.69
C LEU A 130 14.90 12.52 14.51
N SER A 131 14.10 13.01 13.55
CA SER A 131 14.62 13.63 12.34
C SER A 131 13.99 14.99 12.06
N LYS A 132 14.79 15.88 11.46
CA LYS A 132 14.37 17.17 10.95
C LYS A 132 15.18 17.46 9.70
N SER A 133 14.49 17.64 8.56
CA SER A 133 15.16 17.77 7.25
C SER A 133 16.08 16.58 6.98
N ASN A 134 17.36 16.79 6.74
CA ASN A 134 18.31 15.72 6.44
C ASN A 134 19.13 15.28 7.67
N ILE A 135 18.79 15.81 8.85
CA ILE A 135 19.51 15.51 10.08
C ILE A 135 18.67 14.60 10.96
N PHE A 136 19.29 13.58 11.53
CA PHE A 136 18.61 12.68 12.47
C PHE A 136 19.54 12.30 13.62
N ILE A 137 18.93 11.94 14.76
CA ILE A 137 19.62 11.36 15.91
C ILE A 137 18.92 10.08 16.33
N ILE A 138 19.69 9.14 16.84
CA ILE A 138 19.17 7.88 17.38
C ILE A 138 18.95 8.06 18.87
N LEU A 139 17.77 7.66 19.35
CA LEU A 139 17.33 7.84 20.73
C LEU A 139 17.36 6.52 21.50
N THR A 140 17.47 6.64 22.83
CA THR A 140 17.23 5.50 23.71
C THR A 140 15.73 5.30 23.89
N GLU A 141 15.33 4.13 24.39
CA GLU A 141 13.91 3.83 24.63
C GLU A 141 13.28 4.83 25.63
N LYS A 142 14.01 5.22 26.66
CA LYS A 142 13.54 6.21 27.65
C LYS A 142 13.34 7.58 27.02
N GLU A 143 14.23 7.97 26.12
CA GLU A 143 14.11 9.25 25.41
C GLU A 143 12.89 9.25 24.48
N VAL A 144 12.61 8.14 23.80
CA VAL A 144 11.41 7.99 22.98
C VAL A 144 10.16 8.13 23.84
N GLN A 145 10.10 7.43 24.97
CA GLN A 145 8.98 7.51 25.91
C GLN A 145 8.75 8.92 26.43
N LEU A 146 9.83 9.63 26.74
CA LEU A 146 9.74 11.01 27.21
C LEU A 146 9.17 11.94 26.14
N LEU A 147 9.59 11.79 24.88
CA LEU A 147 9.10 12.61 23.77
C LEU A 147 7.64 12.35 23.42
N GLU A 148 7.14 11.14 23.67
CA GLU A 148 5.72 10.81 23.46
C GLU A 148 4.79 11.60 24.39
N LEU A 149 5.30 12.13 25.51
CA LEU A 149 4.52 12.93 26.45
C LEU A 149 4.27 14.37 25.95
N PHE A 150 5.00 14.81 24.96
CA PHE A 150 4.87 16.14 24.36
C PHE A 150 4.02 16.06 23.08
#